data_b49850ea18396bd04a2f5ff737c39d28
#
_entry.id   b49850ea18396bd04a2f5ff737c39d28
#
_cell.length_a   1.000
_cell.length_b   1.000
_cell.length_c   1.000
_cell.angle_alpha   90.00
_cell.angle_beta   90.00
_cell.angle_gamma   90.00
#
_symmetry.space_group_name_H-M   'P 1'
#
loop_
_entity.id
_entity.type
_entity.pdbx_description
1 polymer ?
#
loop_
_entity_poly.entity_id
_entity_poly.type
_entity_poly.pdbx_seq_one_letter_code
_entity_poly.pdbx_strand_id
1 'polypeptide(L)'
;IKDYMTGIKLQGLETNYNYGEELKISKATVSKVSASGRVYDTVDLTAEMISGYNPEKIGTQTVTVSYAGKTTTANVKVTDKVLGISIAKEPSNKVFEYGQAIDVTGAKLNVIKMSGNEAINITESMISGYNANKSGVQTVTVIYAGFKA
;
A
#
# COMPACT_ATOMS: atom_id res chain seq x y z
N ILE A 1 -4.28 3.65 -49.96
CA ILE A 1 -4.88 3.64 -48.59
C ILE A 1 -3.93 4.35 -47.63
N LYS A 2 -4.42 5.40 -47.04
CA LYS A 2 -3.62 6.12 -46.03
C LYS A 2 -3.65 5.38 -44.69
N ASP A 3 -2.47 5.26 -44.06
CA ASP A 3 -2.33 4.76 -42.72
C ASP A 3 -2.47 5.97 -41.76
N TYR A 4 -3.58 6.03 -41.05
CA TYR A 4 -3.88 7.14 -40.15
C TYR A 4 -3.81 6.72 -38.69
N MET A 5 -3.63 7.69 -37.82
CA MET A 5 -3.56 7.47 -36.38
C MET A 5 -4.91 7.04 -35.81
N THR A 6 -4.96 5.88 -35.13
CA THR A 6 -6.17 5.35 -34.51
C THR A 6 -6.14 5.39 -33.01
N GLY A 7 -4.96 5.50 -32.39
CA GLY A 7 -4.83 5.50 -30.93
C GLY A 7 -3.40 5.79 -30.48
N ILE A 8 -3.19 5.54 -29.21
CA ILE A 8 -1.88 5.68 -28.58
C ILE A 8 -1.57 4.44 -27.76
N LYS A 9 -0.28 4.23 -27.50
CA LYS A 9 0.22 3.12 -26.69
C LYS A 9 1.11 3.66 -25.59
N LEU A 10 0.81 3.29 -24.35
CA LEU A 10 1.62 3.63 -23.18
C LEU A 10 2.56 2.49 -22.87
N GLN A 11 3.83 2.80 -22.60
CA GLN A 11 4.85 1.81 -22.22
C GLN A 11 5.70 2.34 -21.09
N GLY A 12 6.20 1.44 -20.26
CA GLY A 12 7.19 1.76 -19.24
C GLY A 12 6.67 2.48 -18.01
N LEU A 13 5.35 2.63 -17.85
CA LEU A 13 4.79 3.23 -16.64
C LEU A 13 4.89 2.25 -15.47
N GLU A 14 5.42 2.71 -14.34
CA GLU A 14 5.40 1.92 -13.12
C GLU A 14 3.97 1.81 -12.60
N THR A 15 3.62 0.65 -12.06
CA THR A 15 2.25 0.35 -11.63
C THR A 15 2.10 0.19 -10.12
N ASN A 16 3.20 0.11 -9.39
CA ASN A 16 3.18 -0.05 -7.93
C ASN A 16 3.77 1.17 -7.24
N TYR A 17 2.99 1.76 -6.36
CA TYR A 17 3.38 2.96 -5.61
C TYR A 17 3.06 2.78 -4.14
N ASN A 18 3.82 3.49 -3.29
CA ASN A 18 3.52 3.61 -1.87
C ASN A 18 2.61 4.82 -1.64
N TYR A 19 1.86 4.80 -0.56
CA TYR A 19 1.00 5.92 -0.18
C TYR A 19 1.78 7.23 -0.15
N GLY A 20 1.24 8.27 -0.78
CA GLY A 20 1.85 9.58 -0.86
C GLY A 20 2.94 9.72 -1.92
N GLU A 21 3.26 8.66 -2.65
CA GLU A 21 4.29 8.67 -3.69
C GLU A 21 3.74 9.21 -5.00
N GLU A 22 4.46 10.13 -5.63
CA GLU A 22 4.06 10.69 -6.92
C GLU A 22 4.27 9.69 -8.06
N LEU A 23 3.54 9.89 -9.16
CA LEU A 23 3.70 9.08 -10.35
C LEU A 23 5.13 9.16 -10.87
N LYS A 24 5.72 8.00 -11.15
CA LYS A 24 7.05 7.87 -11.76
C LYS A 24 6.89 7.71 -13.25
N ILE A 25 7.06 8.80 -13.97
CA ILE A 25 6.86 8.84 -15.42
C ILE A 25 8.17 8.94 -16.22
N SER A 26 9.30 9.01 -15.55
CA SER A 26 10.60 9.23 -16.20
C SER A 26 10.99 8.17 -17.22
N LYS A 27 10.49 6.94 -17.05
CA LYS A 27 10.75 5.83 -17.96
C LYS A 27 9.55 5.50 -18.85
N ALA A 28 8.45 6.21 -18.68
CA ALA A 28 7.23 5.97 -19.43
C ALA A 28 7.26 6.71 -20.76
N THR A 29 6.77 6.06 -21.81
CA THR A 29 6.70 6.60 -23.15
C THR A 29 5.31 6.41 -23.74
N VAL A 30 4.92 7.31 -24.62
CA VAL A 30 3.67 7.25 -25.36
C VAL A 30 4.00 7.23 -26.85
N SER A 31 3.39 6.30 -27.57
CA SER A 31 3.57 6.17 -29.01
C SER A 31 2.23 6.32 -29.71
N LYS A 32 2.26 6.81 -30.94
CA LYS A 32 1.09 6.79 -31.82
C LYS A 32 0.93 5.41 -32.44
N VAL A 33 -0.31 4.99 -32.61
CA VAL A 33 -0.66 3.73 -33.26
C VAL A 33 -1.52 4.05 -34.48
N SER A 34 -1.17 3.50 -35.63
CA SER A 34 -1.90 3.69 -36.87
C SER A 34 -2.94 2.59 -37.11
N ALA A 35 -3.78 2.79 -38.12
CA ALA A 35 -4.82 1.82 -38.50
C ALA A 35 -4.24 0.45 -38.88
N SER A 36 -3.01 0.41 -39.39
CA SER A 36 -2.32 -0.85 -39.72
C SER A 36 -1.65 -1.51 -38.51
N GLY A 37 -1.71 -0.88 -37.31
CA GLY A 37 -1.06 -1.37 -36.11
C GLY A 37 0.38 -0.92 -35.94
N ARG A 38 0.85 -0.03 -36.81
CA ARG A 38 2.22 0.51 -36.72
C ARG A 38 2.35 1.45 -35.51
N VAL A 39 3.38 1.24 -34.70
CA VAL A 39 3.73 2.11 -33.58
C VAL A 39 4.80 3.11 -34.04
N TYR A 40 4.56 4.39 -33.84
CA TYR A 40 5.46 5.45 -34.30
C TYR A 40 5.39 6.69 -33.41
N ASP A 41 6.28 7.67 -33.64
CA ASP A 41 6.35 8.94 -32.91
C ASP A 41 6.36 8.74 -31.38
N THR A 42 7.27 7.90 -30.89
CA THR A 42 7.40 7.67 -29.46
C THR A 42 7.98 8.90 -28.77
N VAL A 43 7.27 9.39 -27.74
CA VAL A 43 7.69 10.53 -26.94
C VAL A 43 7.66 10.16 -25.44
N ASP A 44 8.40 10.90 -24.65
CA ASP A 44 8.39 10.72 -23.20
C ASP A 44 7.04 11.16 -22.63
N LEU A 45 6.53 10.39 -21.68
CA LEU A 45 5.30 10.76 -20.96
C LEU A 45 5.58 11.96 -20.06
N THR A 46 4.70 12.96 -20.12
CA THR A 46 4.76 14.13 -19.25
C THR A 46 3.56 14.16 -18.31
N ALA A 47 3.68 14.91 -17.23
CA ALA A 47 2.61 15.04 -16.24
C ALA A 47 1.32 15.63 -16.83
N GLU A 48 1.43 16.43 -17.88
CA GLU A 48 0.28 17.03 -18.56
C GLU A 48 -0.54 16.01 -19.37
N MET A 49 0.08 14.91 -19.78
CA MET A 49 -0.55 13.86 -20.57
C MET A 49 -1.37 12.90 -19.73
N ILE A 50 -1.12 12.81 -18.42
CA ILE A 50 -1.71 11.80 -17.55
C ILE A 50 -2.58 12.44 -16.47
N SER A 51 -3.71 11.81 -16.17
CA SER A 51 -4.66 12.31 -15.17
C SER A 51 -5.34 11.16 -14.42
N GLY A 52 -5.97 11.46 -13.29
CA GLY A 52 -6.74 10.49 -12.52
C GLY A 52 -5.97 9.77 -11.44
N TYR A 53 -4.70 10.14 -11.21
CA TYR A 53 -3.91 9.56 -10.13
C TYR A 53 -4.07 10.34 -8.83
N ASN A 54 -4.34 9.62 -7.75
CA ASN A 54 -4.38 10.18 -6.41
C ASN A 54 -3.44 9.39 -5.49
N PRO A 55 -2.31 9.97 -5.06
CA PRO A 55 -1.34 9.26 -4.21
C PRO A 55 -1.87 8.93 -2.82
N GLU A 56 -2.93 9.59 -2.39
CA GLU A 56 -3.55 9.35 -1.09
C GLU A 56 -4.70 8.34 -1.12
N LYS A 57 -5.00 7.78 -2.29
CA LYS A 57 -6.04 6.77 -2.44
C LYS A 57 -5.41 5.38 -2.55
N ILE A 58 -5.63 4.56 -1.55
CA ILE A 58 -5.10 3.20 -1.49
C ILE A 58 -5.91 2.28 -2.42
N GLY A 59 -5.24 1.36 -3.07
CA GLY A 59 -5.83 0.37 -3.94
C GLY A 59 -5.54 0.61 -5.40
N THR A 60 -6.24 -0.10 -6.27
CA THR A 60 -6.08 0.02 -7.71
C THR A 60 -6.80 1.25 -8.23
N GLN A 61 -6.08 2.05 -9.03
CA GLN A 61 -6.60 3.24 -9.68
C GLN A 61 -6.41 3.12 -11.18
N THR A 62 -7.35 3.66 -11.94
CA THR A 62 -7.21 3.79 -13.39
C THR A 62 -6.78 5.20 -13.72
N VAL A 63 -5.62 5.34 -14.35
CA VAL A 63 -5.13 6.63 -14.86
C VAL A 63 -5.39 6.71 -16.35
N THR A 64 -5.60 7.93 -16.85
CA THR A 64 -5.87 8.19 -18.25
C THR A 64 -4.73 8.98 -18.86
N VAL A 65 -4.20 8.50 -19.96
CA VAL A 65 -3.17 9.20 -20.74
C VAL A 65 -3.80 9.75 -22.02
N SER A 66 -3.57 11.04 -22.28
CA SER A 66 -4.06 11.70 -23.50
C SER A 66 -2.88 12.21 -24.32
N TYR A 67 -2.88 11.92 -25.61
CA TYR A 67 -1.86 12.39 -26.52
C TYR A 67 -2.43 12.49 -27.94
N ALA A 68 -2.16 13.60 -28.59
CA ALA A 68 -2.57 13.83 -29.99
C ALA A 68 -4.08 13.60 -30.22
N GLY A 69 -4.92 13.94 -29.24
CA GLY A 69 -6.38 13.79 -29.32
C GLY A 69 -6.89 12.37 -29.04
N LYS A 70 -6.02 11.45 -28.70
CA LYS A 70 -6.38 10.07 -28.34
C LYS A 70 -6.07 9.80 -26.88
N THR A 71 -6.75 8.81 -26.31
CA THR A 71 -6.58 8.43 -24.90
C THR A 71 -6.34 6.94 -24.76
N THR A 72 -5.62 6.59 -23.71
CA THR A 72 -5.48 5.22 -23.24
C THR A 72 -5.51 5.22 -21.72
N THR A 73 -5.78 4.06 -21.13
CA THR A 73 -5.83 3.93 -19.67
C THR A 73 -4.81 2.91 -19.20
N ALA A 74 -4.41 3.07 -17.94
CA ALA A 74 -3.54 2.11 -17.27
C ALA A 74 -3.98 1.99 -15.82
N ASN A 75 -3.76 0.81 -15.22
CA ASN A 75 -4.06 0.58 -13.82
C ASN A 75 -2.78 0.70 -13.02
N VAL A 76 -2.84 1.46 -11.92
CA VAL A 76 -1.76 1.57 -10.95
C VAL A 76 -2.29 1.22 -9.58
N LYS A 77 -1.42 0.77 -8.69
CA LYS A 77 -1.80 0.37 -7.34
C LYS A 77 -1.01 1.17 -6.32
N VAL A 78 -1.71 1.75 -5.35
CA VAL A 78 -1.11 2.42 -4.20
C VAL A 78 -1.25 1.50 -2.99
N THR A 79 -0.13 1.20 -2.35
CA THR A 79 -0.06 0.31 -1.19
C THR A 79 0.20 1.13 0.07
N ASP A 80 -0.56 0.85 1.12
CA ASP A 80 -0.33 1.43 2.44
C ASP A 80 0.65 0.55 3.19
N LYS A 81 1.81 1.11 3.55
CA LYS A 81 2.87 0.38 4.22
C LYS A 81 2.81 0.62 5.73
N VAL A 82 2.90 -0.46 6.50
CA VAL A 82 3.08 -0.37 7.96
C VAL A 82 4.52 0.01 8.24
N LEU A 83 4.71 1.08 9.01
CA LEU A 83 6.03 1.61 9.37
C LEU A 83 6.50 1.11 10.74
N GLY A 84 5.57 0.75 11.61
CA GLY A 84 5.88 0.26 12.94
C GLY A 84 4.62 0.04 13.76
N ILE A 85 4.81 -0.39 14.99
CA ILE A 85 3.73 -0.59 15.95
C ILE A 85 4.13 -0.04 17.33
N SER A 86 3.13 0.31 18.13
CA SER A 86 3.33 0.67 19.54
C SER A 86 2.12 0.25 20.36
N ILE A 87 2.29 0.09 21.66
CA ILE A 87 1.18 -0.25 22.55
C ILE A 87 0.38 1.02 22.82
N ALA A 88 -0.86 1.06 22.36
CA ALA A 88 -1.76 2.20 22.57
C ALA A 88 -2.45 2.11 23.93
N LYS A 89 -2.81 0.91 24.36
CA LYS A 89 -3.45 0.66 25.64
C LYS A 89 -3.05 -0.72 26.14
N GLU A 90 -2.63 -0.80 27.40
CA GLU A 90 -2.31 -2.06 28.05
C GLU A 90 -3.57 -2.85 28.41
N PRO A 91 -3.46 -4.18 28.58
CA PRO A 91 -4.59 -4.99 29.06
C PRO A 91 -5.09 -4.50 30.41
N SER A 92 -6.38 -4.63 30.64
CA SER A 92 -6.98 -4.25 31.93
C SER A 92 -6.54 -5.15 33.08
N ASN A 93 -6.18 -6.40 32.79
CA ASN A 93 -5.67 -7.35 33.77
C ASN A 93 -4.24 -7.72 33.43
N LYS A 94 -3.31 -7.46 34.35
CA LYS A 94 -1.88 -7.77 34.20
C LYS A 94 -1.40 -8.84 35.17
N VAL A 95 -2.28 -9.34 36.04
CA VAL A 95 -1.95 -10.36 37.05
C VAL A 95 -2.73 -11.62 36.74
N PHE A 96 -2.02 -12.74 36.60
CA PHE A 96 -2.60 -14.02 36.26
C PHE A 96 -2.15 -15.06 37.29
N GLU A 97 -3.03 -16.01 37.55
CA GLU A 97 -2.70 -17.13 38.41
C GLU A 97 -1.97 -18.22 37.63
N TYR A 98 -1.25 -19.07 38.33
CA TYR A 98 -0.53 -20.19 37.72
C TYR A 98 -1.50 -21.08 36.92
N GLY A 99 -1.14 -21.33 35.69
CA GLY A 99 -1.98 -22.11 34.77
C GLY A 99 -3.07 -21.31 34.05
N GLN A 100 -3.24 -20.04 34.37
CA GLN A 100 -4.24 -19.19 33.72
C GLN A 100 -3.73 -18.71 32.36
N ALA A 101 -4.61 -18.74 31.34
CA ALA A 101 -4.31 -18.18 30.03
C ALA A 101 -4.20 -16.65 30.12
N ILE A 102 -3.39 -16.05 29.24
CA ILE A 102 -3.27 -14.59 29.17
C ILE A 102 -4.60 -13.97 28.74
N ASP A 103 -4.98 -12.89 29.39
CA ASP A 103 -6.17 -12.10 29.07
C ASP A 103 -5.72 -10.75 28.50
N VAL A 104 -6.06 -10.50 27.25
CA VAL A 104 -5.70 -9.27 26.54
C VAL A 104 -6.88 -8.31 26.40
N THR A 105 -7.95 -8.53 27.15
CA THR A 105 -9.15 -7.68 27.12
C THR A 105 -8.78 -6.22 27.38
N GLY A 106 -9.24 -5.35 26.51
CA GLY A 106 -8.98 -3.91 26.60
C GLY A 106 -7.64 -3.46 26.05
N ALA A 107 -6.74 -4.36 25.68
CA ALA A 107 -5.46 -4.01 25.10
C ALA A 107 -5.63 -3.53 23.66
N LYS A 108 -4.91 -2.48 23.30
CA LYS A 108 -4.94 -1.93 21.94
C LYS A 108 -3.53 -1.69 21.44
N LEU A 109 -3.36 -1.96 20.16
CA LEU A 109 -2.11 -1.73 19.44
C LEU A 109 -2.30 -0.56 18.49
N ASN A 110 -1.35 0.37 18.49
CA ASN A 110 -1.30 1.45 17.53
C ASN A 110 -0.45 1.00 16.33
N VAL A 111 -1.07 0.89 15.17
CA VAL A 111 -0.40 0.52 13.92
C VAL A 111 -0.06 1.81 13.18
N ILE A 112 1.22 2.05 13.00
CA ILE A 112 1.73 3.25 12.33
C ILE A 112 1.88 2.94 10.85
N LYS A 113 1.08 3.58 10.02
CA LYS A 113 1.06 3.41 8.57
C LYS A 113 1.44 4.70 7.86
N MET A 114 1.82 4.60 6.60
CA MET A 114 2.08 5.79 5.78
C MET A 114 0.87 6.71 5.67
N SER A 115 -0.34 6.15 5.67
CA SER A 115 -1.60 6.92 5.60
C SER A 115 -2.05 7.49 6.95
N GLY A 116 -1.40 7.11 8.04
CA GLY A 116 -1.76 7.54 9.40
C GLY A 116 -1.82 6.37 10.37
N ASN A 117 -2.13 6.66 11.61
CA ASN A 117 -2.16 5.65 12.67
C ASN A 117 -3.56 5.05 12.82
N GLU A 118 -3.61 3.76 13.12
CA GLU A 118 -4.84 3.02 13.38
C GLU A 118 -4.70 2.24 14.67
N ALA A 119 -5.70 2.32 15.55
CA ALA A 119 -5.73 1.52 16.77
C ALA A 119 -6.55 0.25 16.52
N ILE A 120 -5.96 -0.89 16.81
CA ILE A 120 -6.61 -2.20 16.68
C ILE A 120 -6.58 -2.92 18.02
N ASN A 121 -7.50 -3.88 18.22
CA ASN A 121 -7.48 -4.71 19.40
C ASN A 121 -6.33 -5.71 19.33
N ILE A 122 -5.64 -5.89 20.45
CA ILE A 122 -4.63 -6.94 20.57
C ILE A 122 -5.33 -8.27 20.82
N THR A 123 -4.90 -9.32 20.10
CA THR A 123 -5.41 -10.68 20.25
C THR A 123 -4.32 -11.58 20.81
N GLU A 124 -4.70 -12.71 21.38
CA GLU A 124 -3.74 -13.69 21.92
C GLU A 124 -2.74 -14.18 20.88
N SER A 125 -3.16 -14.28 19.61
CA SER A 125 -2.28 -14.71 18.52
C SER A 125 -1.14 -13.73 18.21
N MET A 126 -1.27 -12.46 18.64
CA MET A 126 -0.23 -11.45 18.50
C MET A 126 0.80 -11.49 19.62
N ILE A 127 0.53 -12.20 20.71
CA ILE A 127 1.36 -12.22 21.92
C ILE A 127 2.34 -13.40 21.88
N SER A 128 3.59 -13.13 22.24
CA SER A 128 4.58 -14.19 22.45
C SER A 128 5.34 -13.96 23.76
N GLY A 129 5.92 -15.05 24.30
CA GLY A 129 6.72 -14.98 25.53
C GLY A 129 5.94 -15.19 26.81
N TYR A 130 4.64 -15.43 26.75
CA TYR A 130 3.84 -15.74 27.94
C TYR A 130 3.86 -17.25 28.22
N ASN A 131 4.19 -17.61 29.46
CA ASN A 131 4.13 -19.00 29.93
C ASN A 131 3.25 -19.08 31.19
N ALA A 132 2.09 -19.71 31.03
CA ALA A 132 1.11 -19.86 32.12
C ALA A 132 1.62 -20.71 33.29
N ASN A 133 2.63 -21.54 33.05
CA ASN A 133 3.21 -22.45 34.04
C ASN A 133 4.47 -21.89 34.72
N LYS A 134 4.76 -20.63 34.51
CA LYS A 134 5.92 -19.93 35.12
C LYS A 134 5.41 -18.83 36.02
N SER A 135 5.74 -18.93 37.30
CA SER A 135 5.41 -17.87 38.28
C SER A 135 6.42 -16.75 38.19
N GLY A 136 6.00 -15.54 38.62
CA GLY A 136 6.82 -14.35 38.63
C GLY A 136 6.49 -13.39 37.48
N VAL A 137 7.30 -12.34 37.37
CA VAL A 137 7.12 -11.32 36.34
C VAL A 137 7.60 -11.86 34.99
N GLN A 138 6.78 -11.66 33.97
CA GLN A 138 7.13 -12.05 32.61
C GLN A 138 6.96 -10.86 31.68
N THR A 139 7.88 -10.74 30.73
CA THR A 139 7.77 -9.76 29.65
C THR A 139 7.20 -10.47 28.43
N VAL A 140 6.09 -9.95 27.92
CA VAL A 140 5.47 -10.45 26.69
C VAL A 140 5.69 -9.47 25.56
N THR A 141 5.75 -10.00 24.35
CA THR A 141 6.00 -9.22 23.14
C THR A 141 4.78 -9.30 22.24
N VAL A 142 4.35 -8.16 21.70
CA VAL A 142 3.30 -8.09 20.70
C VAL A 142 3.95 -8.06 19.33
N ILE A 143 3.50 -8.95 18.43
CA ILE A 143 4.01 -9.06 17.05
C ILE A 143 2.87 -8.79 16.09
N TYR A 144 3.09 -7.86 15.17
CA TYR A 144 2.12 -7.53 14.13
C TYR A 144 2.85 -7.05 12.87
N ALA A 145 2.46 -7.57 11.71
CA ALA A 145 3.04 -7.20 10.41
C ALA A 145 4.58 -7.26 10.37
N GLY A 146 5.18 -8.18 11.15
CA GLY A 146 6.64 -8.32 11.24
C GLY A 146 7.31 -7.36 12.21
N PHE A 147 6.55 -6.49 12.90
CA PHE A 147 7.06 -5.58 13.92
C PHE A 147 6.78 -6.11 15.32
N LYS A 148 7.55 -5.63 16.29
CA LYS A 148 7.46 -6.04 17.71
C LYS A 148 7.29 -4.82 18.61
N ALA A 149 6.48 -4.99 19.64
CA ALA A 149 6.31 -3.96 20.67
C ALA A 149 6.28 -4.58 22.07
#